data_137aa1d459224bfd286c784ae9bf7335
#
_entry.id   137aa1d459224bfd286c784ae9bf7335
#
_cell.length_a   1.000
_cell.length_b   1.000
_cell.length_c   1.000
_cell.angle_alpha   90.00
_cell.angle_beta   90.00
_cell.angle_gamma   90.00
#
_symmetry.space_group_name_H-M   'P 1'
#
loop_
_entity.id
_entity.type
_entity.pdbx_description
1 polymer ?
#
loop_
_entity_poly.entity_id
_entity_poly.type
_entity_poly.pdbx_seq_one_letter_code
_entity_poly.pdbx_strand_id
1 'polypeptide(L)'
;MLLGTGFEETEAIAPLDLLRRAGISVQTVGLNGSVIYGGHGIGVNADIEIGEMDLTALEMIILPGGLGGVASIRAYESAMNAVRFAWDNGKFVAAICAGPTVLADLGITAGKNATCYPGCEDGMGNAIIIPDSACIRDGNLITGTSAGCAVPFGLMLVEALKDKETADRIAQQIVIR
;
A
#
# COMPACT_ATOMS: atom_id res chain seq x y z
N MET A 1 -1.87 6.82 2.84
CA MET A 1 -2.16 5.93 1.69
C MET A 1 -2.32 6.77 0.44
N LEU A 2 -1.55 6.51 -0.61
CA LEU A 2 -1.62 7.26 -1.88
C LEU A 2 -2.78 6.75 -2.74
N LEU A 3 -3.61 7.65 -3.26
CA LEU A 3 -4.71 7.35 -4.17
C LEU A 3 -4.50 8.06 -5.50
N GLY A 4 -4.14 7.31 -6.53
CA GLY A 4 -4.10 7.78 -7.92
C GLY A 4 -5.35 7.34 -8.67
N THR A 5 -5.81 8.10 -9.66
CA THR A 5 -6.98 7.72 -10.48
C THR A 5 -6.79 6.32 -11.09
N GLY A 6 -7.79 5.47 -10.93
CA GLY A 6 -7.76 4.07 -11.37
C GLY A 6 -7.09 3.12 -10.36
N PHE A 7 -6.99 3.53 -9.07
CA PHE A 7 -6.59 2.62 -7.99
C PHE A 7 -7.59 1.46 -7.86
N GLU A 8 -7.17 0.33 -7.28
CA GLU A 8 -8.08 -0.77 -6.99
C GLU A 8 -8.77 -0.54 -5.65
N GLU A 9 -10.09 -0.49 -5.66
CA GLU A 9 -10.92 -0.04 -4.54
C GLU A 9 -10.82 -0.96 -3.32
N THR A 10 -10.84 -2.27 -3.53
CA THR A 10 -10.75 -3.26 -2.45
C THR A 10 -9.41 -3.17 -1.74
N GLU A 11 -8.33 -2.98 -2.52
CA GLU A 11 -6.95 -2.89 -2.03
C GLU A 11 -6.67 -1.60 -1.25
N ALA A 12 -7.44 -0.56 -1.50
CA ALA A 12 -7.38 0.68 -0.74
C ALA A 12 -8.28 0.62 0.50
N ILE A 13 -9.57 0.32 0.31
CA ILE A 13 -10.58 0.51 1.36
C ILE A 13 -10.48 -0.54 2.46
N ALA A 14 -10.23 -1.81 2.12
CA ALA A 14 -10.13 -2.85 3.16
C ALA A 14 -8.95 -2.60 4.13
N PRO A 15 -7.71 -2.37 3.69
CA PRO A 15 -6.62 -2.03 4.61
C PRO A 15 -6.86 -0.71 5.36
N LEU A 16 -7.45 0.30 4.72
CA LEU A 16 -7.79 1.57 5.36
C LEU A 16 -8.75 1.38 6.54
N ASP A 17 -9.83 0.60 6.34
CA ASP A 17 -10.80 0.30 7.40
C ASP A 17 -10.14 -0.44 8.57
N LEU A 18 -9.30 -1.45 8.28
CA LEU A 18 -8.62 -2.23 9.30
C LEU A 18 -7.65 -1.40 10.14
N LEU A 19 -6.88 -0.54 9.50
CA LEU A 19 -5.97 0.38 10.18
C LEU A 19 -6.74 1.36 11.08
N ARG A 20 -7.83 1.95 10.59
CA ARG A 20 -8.68 2.85 11.36
C ARG A 20 -9.37 2.13 12.53
N ARG A 21 -9.82 0.87 12.37
CA ARG A 21 -10.33 0.01 13.47
C ARG A 21 -9.28 -0.25 14.54
N ALA A 22 -8.02 -0.34 14.16
CA ALA A 22 -6.90 -0.49 15.08
C ALA A 22 -6.51 0.81 15.81
N GLY A 23 -7.20 1.92 15.56
CA GLY A 23 -6.88 3.23 16.12
C GLY A 23 -5.62 3.86 15.54
N ILE A 24 -5.23 3.45 14.32
CA ILE A 24 -4.10 4.03 13.60
C ILE A 24 -4.61 5.23 12.80
N SER A 25 -3.95 6.37 12.96
CA SER A 25 -4.24 7.57 12.17
C SER A 25 -3.75 7.36 10.74
N VAL A 26 -4.67 7.20 9.80
CA VAL A 26 -4.36 7.02 8.37
C VAL A 26 -5.04 8.11 7.57
N GLN A 27 -4.26 8.81 6.76
CA GLN A 27 -4.76 9.74 5.76
C GLN A 27 -4.70 9.10 4.38
N THR A 28 -5.79 9.23 3.64
CA THR A 28 -5.80 9.02 2.20
C THR A 28 -5.35 10.29 1.51
N VAL A 29 -4.43 10.15 0.55
CA VAL A 29 -3.78 11.26 -0.13
C VAL A 29 -4.16 11.22 -1.61
N GLY A 30 -4.95 12.17 -2.06
CA GLY A 30 -5.34 12.30 -3.46
C GLY A 30 -4.21 12.90 -4.30
N LEU A 31 -3.85 12.24 -5.40
CA LEU A 31 -2.78 12.74 -6.28
C LEU A 31 -3.26 13.81 -7.24
N ASN A 32 -4.52 13.77 -7.64
CA ASN A 32 -5.08 14.64 -8.67
C ASN A 32 -6.46 15.19 -8.27
N GLY A 33 -6.56 15.70 -7.05
CA GLY A 33 -7.74 16.35 -6.47
C GLY A 33 -8.25 15.64 -5.23
N SER A 34 -9.34 16.16 -4.68
CA SER A 34 -9.95 15.67 -3.44
C SER A 34 -10.86 14.45 -3.62
N VAL A 35 -11.36 14.20 -4.83
CA VAL A 35 -12.17 12.99 -5.15
C VAL A 35 -11.41 12.17 -6.17
N ILE A 36 -11.00 10.97 -5.78
CA ILE A 36 -10.27 10.06 -6.66
C ILE A 36 -11.17 8.89 -7.03
N TYR A 37 -11.27 8.62 -8.32
CA TYR A 37 -12.05 7.49 -8.83
C TYR A 37 -11.17 6.27 -9.03
N GLY A 38 -11.59 5.15 -8.46
CA GLY A 38 -10.95 3.85 -8.65
C GLY A 38 -11.19 3.26 -10.03
N GLY A 39 -10.58 2.12 -10.29
CA GLY A 39 -10.64 1.42 -11.58
C GLY A 39 -12.03 0.91 -11.94
N HIS A 40 -12.92 0.75 -10.96
CA HIS A 40 -14.30 0.31 -11.14
C HIS A 40 -15.32 1.45 -10.96
N GLY A 41 -14.87 2.70 -10.97
CA GLY A 41 -15.71 3.88 -10.96
C GLY A 41 -16.23 4.30 -9.59
N ILE A 42 -15.72 3.73 -8.50
CA ILE A 42 -16.07 4.15 -7.14
C ILE A 42 -15.22 5.37 -6.76
N GLY A 43 -15.90 6.49 -6.49
CA GLY A 43 -15.23 7.72 -6.03
C GLY A 43 -14.97 7.68 -4.54
N VAL A 44 -13.74 8.03 -4.14
CA VAL A 44 -13.32 8.17 -2.74
C VAL A 44 -12.88 9.60 -2.49
N ASN A 45 -13.42 10.23 -1.44
CA ASN A 45 -12.92 11.50 -0.95
C ASN A 45 -11.60 11.23 -0.22
N ALA A 46 -10.51 11.79 -0.72
CA ALA A 46 -9.22 11.78 -0.03
C ALA A 46 -9.27 12.73 1.18
N ASP A 47 -8.58 12.35 2.26
CA ASP A 47 -8.51 13.19 3.46
C ASP A 47 -7.68 14.45 3.20
N ILE A 48 -6.64 14.36 2.35
CA ILE A 48 -5.77 15.47 1.94
C ILE A 48 -5.34 15.32 0.49
N GLU A 49 -4.81 16.39 -0.11
CA GLU A 49 -4.11 16.34 -1.39
C GLU A 49 -2.60 16.16 -1.19
N ILE A 50 -1.90 15.69 -2.23
CA ILE A 50 -0.47 15.35 -2.15
C ILE A 50 0.42 16.53 -1.68
N GLY A 51 0.03 17.77 -2.00
CA GLY A 51 0.75 18.97 -1.58
C GLY A 51 0.65 19.29 -0.09
N GLU A 52 -0.30 18.67 0.63
CA GLU A 52 -0.54 18.89 2.05
C GLU A 52 0.12 17.81 2.93
N MET A 53 0.78 16.83 2.32
CA MET A 53 1.35 15.69 3.03
C MET A 53 2.57 16.08 3.86
N ASP A 54 2.50 15.86 5.19
CA ASP A 54 3.64 16.00 6.08
C ASP A 54 4.46 14.70 6.13
N LEU A 55 5.58 14.70 5.42
CA LEU A 55 6.49 13.55 5.37
C LEU A 55 7.19 13.29 6.71
N THR A 56 7.33 14.30 7.57
CA THR A 56 8.06 14.14 8.85
C THR A 56 7.28 13.33 9.88
N ALA A 57 5.94 13.37 9.81
CA ALA A 57 5.03 12.59 10.65
C ALA A 57 4.79 11.17 10.13
N LEU A 58 5.33 10.82 8.96
CA LEU A 58 5.06 9.55 8.30
C LEU A 58 5.72 8.37 9.03
N GLU A 59 4.94 7.34 9.37
CA GLU A 59 5.43 6.06 9.87
C GLU A 59 5.37 4.97 8.79
N MET A 60 4.38 5.04 7.88
CA MET A 60 4.19 4.10 6.79
C MET A 60 3.57 4.79 5.58
N ILE A 61 4.06 4.48 4.38
CA ILE A 61 3.42 4.83 3.12
C ILE A 61 2.82 3.57 2.48
N ILE A 62 1.58 3.68 1.95
CA ILE A 62 0.82 2.54 1.42
C ILE A 62 0.39 2.84 0.00
N LEU A 63 0.67 1.91 -0.92
CA LEU A 63 0.34 1.99 -2.33
C LEU A 63 -0.65 0.87 -2.69
N PRO A 64 -1.93 1.17 -2.90
CA PRO A 64 -2.85 0.25 -3.55
C PRO A 64 -2.41 -0.05 -4.98
N GLY A 65 -2.89 -1.14 -5.53
CA GLY A 65 -2.70 -1.46 -6.94
C GLY A 65 -3.73 -0.80 -7.85
N GLY A 66 -4.12 -1.54 -8.88
CA GLY A 66 -4.86 -1.02 -10.03
C GLY A 66 -3.89 -0.37 -11.03
N LEU A 67 -3.95 -0.80 -12.29
CA LEU A 67 -2.99 -0.34 -13.31
C LEU A 67 -3.04 1.18 -13.52
N GLY A 68 -4.25 1.79 -13.48
CA GLY A 68 -4.42 3.24 -13.56
C GLY A 68 -3.82 3.96 -12.35
N GLY A 69 -4.07 3.45 -11.13
CA GLY A 69 -3.54 4.00 -9.88
C GLY A 69 -2.01 3.98 -9.84
N VAL A 70 -1.42 2.86 -10.23
CA VAL A 70 0.04 2.70 -10.34
C VAL A 70 0.63 3.65 -11.38
N ALA A 71 -0.01 3.78 -12.55
CA ALA A 71 0.42 4.74 -13.57
C ALA A 71 0.31 6.18 -13.06
N SER A 72 -0.76 6.51 -12.34
CA SER A 72 -0.91 7.82 -11.69
C SER A 72 0.21 8.09 -10.70
N ILE A 73 0.52 7.15 -9.79
CA ILE A 73 1.60 7.33 -8.81
C ILE A 73 2.93 7.62 -9.52
N ARG A 74 3.27 6.86 -10.58
CA ARG A 74 4.49 7.08 -11.37
C ARG A 74 4.55 8.45 -12.03
N ALA A 75 3.41 8.98 -12.46
CA ALA A 75 3.33 10.28 -13.13
C ALA A 75 3.52 11.48 -12.18
N TYR A 76 3.34 11.28 -10.86
CA TYR A 76 3.48 12.33 -9.86
C TYR A 76 4.84 12.24 -9.16
N GLU A 77 5.77 13.14 -9.51
CA GLU A 77 7.10 13.19 -8.90
C GLU A 77 7.03 13.33 -7.37
N SER A 78 6.07 14.10 -6.85
CA SER A 78 5.85 14.27 -5.41
C SER A 78 5.47 12.95 -4.73
N ALA A 79 4.68 12.09 -5.38
CA ALA A 79 4.33 10.78 -4.87
C ALA A 79 5.56 9.84 -4.85
N MET A 80 6.33 9.80 -5.92
CA MET A 80 7.56 9.02 -6.01
C MET A 80 8.60 9.47 -4.97
N ASN A 81 8.73 10.79 -4.77
CA ASN A 81 9.62 11.36 -3.75
C ASN A 81 9.15 11.03 -2.33
N ALA A 82 7.84 11.00 -2.06
CA ALA A 82 7.30 10.59 -0.76
C ALA A 82 7.61 9.11 -0.45
N VAL A 83 7.50 8.23 -1.44
CA VAL A 83 7.88 6.81 -1.30
C VAL A 83 9.38 6.67 -1.03
N ARG A 84 10.22 7.35 -1.79
CA ARG A 84 11.68 7.36 -1.59
C ARG A 84 12.03 7.90 -0.22
N PHE A 85 11.44 9.02 0.19
CA PHE A 85 11.65 9.61 1.52
C PHE A 85 11.32 8.60 2.64
N ALA A 86 10.17 7.91 2.53
CA ALA A 86 9.79 6.91 3.52
C ALA A 86 10.84 5.81 3.65
N TRP A 87 11.30 5.27 2.53
CA TRP A 87 12.32 4.22 2.52
C TRP A 87 13.65 4.69 3.09
N ASP A 88 14.17 5.82 2.62
CA ASP A 88 15.47 6.37 3.02
C ASP A 88 15.52 6.76 4.51
N ASN A 89 14.37 7.06 5.11
CA ASN A 89 14.23 7.37 6.53
C ASN A 89 13.79 6.17 7.40
N GLY A 90 13.90 4.95 6.89
CA GLY A 90 13.62 3.73 7.64
C GLY A 90 12.14 3.55 8.03
N LYS A 91 11.22 4.23 7.33
CA LYS A 91 9.77 4.06 7.52
C LYS A 91 9.30 2.79 6.81
N PHE A 92 8.11 2.32 7.17
CA PHE A 92 7.50 1.23 6.42
C PHE A 92 7.05 1.69 5.04
N VAL A 93 7.28 0.83 4.05
CA VAL A 93 6.78 0.99 2.68
C VAL A 93 5.96 -0.24 2.33
N ALA A 94 4.69 -0.04 2.04
CA ALA A 94 3.75 -1.11 1.79
C ALA A 94 3.08 -0.95 0.44
N ALA A 95 2.94 -2.03 -0.32
CA ALA A 95 2.27 -2.02 -1.61
C ALA A 95 1.60 -3.35 -1.91
N ILE A 96 0.51 -3.33 -2.68
CA ILE A 96 -0.24 -4.54 -3.02
C ILE A 96 -0.51 -4.61 -4.53
N CYS A 97 -0.64 -5.83 -5.06
CA CYS A 97 -1.02 -6.10 -6.44
C CYS A 97 0.04 -5.61 -7.45
N ALA A 98 -0.29 -4.63 -8.29
CA ALA A 98 0.67 -3.97 -9.17
C ALA A 98 1.52 -2.90 -8.45
N GLY A 99 1.10 -2.46 -7.26
CA GLY A 99 1.80 -1.42 -6.49
C GLY A 99 3.27 -1.70 -6.21
N PRO A 100 3.70 -2.93 -5.88
CA PRO A 100 5.10 -3.27 -5.64
C PRO A 100 6.04 -2.96 -6.82
N THR A 101 5.54 -2.90 -8.05
CA THR A 101 6.35 -2.51 -9.22
C THR A 101 6.81 -1.05 -9.15
N VAL A 102 6.06 -0.17 -8.50
CA VAL A 102 6.49 1.22 -8.22
C VAL A 102 7.69 1.23 -7.28
N LEU A 103 7.69 0.33 -6.29
CA LEU A 103 8.80 0.19 -5.34
C LEU A 103 10.06 -0.34 -6.03
N ALA A 104 9.87 -1.22 -7.02
CA ALA A 104 10.95 -1.75 -7.84
C ALA A 104 11.61 -0.67 -8.70
N ASP A 105 10.83 0.26 -9.27
CA ASP A 105 11.36 1.42 -10.01
C ASP A 105 12.29 2.29 -9.15
N LEU A 106 12.06 2.30 -7.83
CA LEU A 106 12.88 3.02 -6.86
C LEU A 106 14.03 2.17 -6.27
N GLY A 107 14.17 0.92 -6.71
CA GLY A 107 15.18 -0.02 -6.22
C GLY A 107 14.90 -0.59 -4.82
N ILE A 108 13.73 -0.32 -4.23
CA ILE A 108 13.37 -0.69 -2.86
C ILE A 108 13.23 -2.22 -2.71
N THR A 109 12.81 -2.91 -3.77
CA THR A 109 12.60 -4.36 -3.76
C THR A 109 13.87 -5.18 -4.00
N ALA A 110 14.99 -4.53 -4.35
CA ALA A 110 16.21 -5.23 -4.74
C ALA A 110 16.76 -6.09 -3.59
N GLY A 111 16.87 -7.41 -3.83
CA GLY A 111 17.35 -8.40 -2.86
C GLY A 111 16.38 -8.68 -1.71
N LYS A 112 15.14 -8.17 -1.78
CA LYS A 112 14.09 -8.37 -0.78
C LYS A 112 13.13 -9.47 -1.19
N ASN A 113 12.66 -10.23 -0.20
CA ASN A 113 11.51 -11.12 -0.41
C ASN A 113 10.26 -10.28 -0.62
N ALA A 114 9.54 -10.55 -1.71
CA ALA A 114 8.36 -9.77 -2.07
C ALA A 114 7.35 -10.63 -2.85
N THR A 115 6.13 -10.14 -2.93
CA THR A 115 5.09 -10.66 -3.82
C THR A 115 4.47 -9.51 -4.61
N CYS A 116 3.80 -9.81 -5.71
CA CYS A 116 3.05 -8.88 -6.54
C CYS A 116 1.88 -9.61 -7.21
N TYR A 117 1.09 -8.89 -8.00
CA TYR A 117 0.04 -9.49 -8.81
C TYR A 117 0.65 -10.45 -9.85
N PRO A 118 0.07 -11.65 -10.05
CA PRO A 118 0.52 -12.61 -11.05
C PRO A 118 0.59 -11.98 -12.45
N GLY A 119 1.76 -12.02 -13.07
CA GLY A 119 2.07 -11.36 -14.34
C GLY A 119 2.74 -9.98 -14.20
N CYS A 120 2.98 -9.50 -12.97
CA CYS A 120 3.75 -8.29 -12.71
C CYS A 120 5.21 -8.56 -12.31
N GLU A 121 5.63 -9.81 -12.29
CA GLU A 121 6.95 -10.26 -11.78
C GLU A 121 8.11 -9.60 -12.54
N ASP A 122 7.98 -9.45 -13.86
CA ASP A 122 8.99 -8.79 -14.70
C ASP A 122 9.22 -7.33 -14.31
N GLY A 123 8.19 -6.69 -13.69
CA GLY A 123 8.27 -5.32 -13.18
C GLY A 123 8.85 -5.19 -11.77
N MET A 124 9.26 -6.30 -11.15
CA MET A 124 9.75 -6.32 -9.76
C MET A 124 11.25 -6.11 -9.62
N GLY A 125 11.96 -5.86 -10.72
CA GLY A 125 13.40 -5.65 -10.72
C GLY A 125 14.16 -6.87 -10.15
N ASN A 126 15.06 -6.65 -9.20
CA ASN A 126 15.85 -7.70 -8.56
C ASN A 126 15.22 -8.21 -7.25
N ALA A 127 13.90 -8.19 -7.11
CA ALA A 127 13.21 -8.79 -5.97
C ALA A 127 13.33 -10.32 -5.96
N ILE A 128 13.31 -10.92 -4.79
CA ILE A 128 13.15 -12.37 -4.61
C ILE A 128 11.65 -12.64 -4.51
N ILE A 129 11.06 -13.06 -5.60
CA ILE A 129 9.62 -13.32 -5.65
C ILE A 129 9.30 -14.60 -4.90
N ILE A 130 8.42 -14.50 -3.91
CA ILE A 130 7.90 -15.64 -3.14
C ILE A 130 6.53 -16.00 -3.73
N PRO A 131 6.42 -17.07 -4.49
CA PRO A 131 5.15 -17.49 -5.08
C PRO A 131 4.18 -17.96 -3.98
N ASP A 132 2.89 -17.92 -4.31
CA ASP A 132 1.80 -18.46 -3.49
C ASP A 132 1.65 -17.84 -2.09
N SER A 133 2.30 -16.70 -1.84
CA SER A 133 2.17 -15.95 -0.59
C SER A 133 1.15 -14.83 -0.72
N ALA A 134 0.16 -14.81 0.16
CA ALA A 134 -0.82 -13.72 0.19
C ALA A 134 -0.16 -12.36 0.46
N CYS A 135 0.77 -12.33 1.42
CA CYS A 135 1.52 -11.13 1.83
C CYS A 135 2.91 -11.53 2.31
N ILE A 136 3.89 -10.65 2.09
CA ILE A 136 5.27 -10.81 2.54
C ILE A 136 5.69 -9.54 3.29
N ARG A 137 6.37 -9.73 4.42
CA ARG A 137 7.11 -8.67 5.12
C ARG A 137 8.59 -9.02 5.15
N ASP A 138 9.42 -8.13 4.64
CA ASP A 138 10.89 -8.21 4.70
C ASP A 138 11.44 -6.90 5.29
N GLY A 139 11.62 -6.89 6.60
CA GLY A 139 11.99 -5.69 7.33
C GLY A 139 10.88 -4.64 7.27
N ASN A 140 11.20 -3.49 6.66
CA ASN A 140 10.25 -2.37 6.50
C ASN A 140 9.49 -2.41 5.16
N LEU A 141 9.75 -3.40 4.31
CA LEU A 141 8.99 -3.63 3.09
C LEU A 141 7.84 -4.61 3.36
N ILE A 142 6.62 -4.24 2.96
CA ILE A 142 5.44 -5.11 3.04
C ILE A 142 4.78 -5.15 1.67
N THR A 143 4.58 -6.36 1.13
CA THR A 143 3.93 -6.53 -0.17
C THR A 143 2.76 -7.51 -0.07
N GLY A 144 1.71 -7.26 -0.84
CA GLY A 144 0.54 -8.13 -0.97
C GLY A 144 0.30 -8.51 -2.42
N THR A 145 -0.34 -9.66 -2.65
CA THR A 145 -0.46 -10.25 -3.99
C THR A 145 -1.57 -9.62 -4.82
N SER A 146 -2.78 -9.44 -4.26
CA SER A 146 -3.94 -9.00 -5.05
C SER A 146 -5.10 -8.55 -4.15
N ALA A 147 -6.18 -8.06 -4.77
CA ALA A 147 -7.43 -7.69 -4.08
C ALA A 147 -7.98 -8.80 -3.17
N GLY A 148 -7.84 -10.08 -3.58
CA GLY A 148 -8.21 -11.22 -2.74
C GLY A 148 -7.42 -11.33 -1.44
N CYS A 149 -6.28 -10.65 -1.35
CA CYS A 149 -5.41 -10.61 -0.19
C CYS A 149 -5.48 -9.28 0.59
N ALA A 150 -6.40 -8.37 0.25
CA ALA A 150 -6.48 -7.03 0.84
C ALA A 150 -6.69 -7.07 2.37
N VAL A 151 -7.49 -8.01 2.88
CA VAL A 151 -7.72 -8.18 4.32
C VAL A 151 -6.46 -8.71 5.02
N PRO A 152 -5.84 -9.83 4.62
CA PRO A 152 -4.54 -10.27 5.17
C PRO A 152 -3.46 -9.19 5.10
N PHE A 153 -3.39 -8.45 3.99
CA PHE A 153 -2.47 -7.33 3.83
C PHE A 153 -2.72 -6.25 4.88
N GLY A 154 -3.96 -5.79 5.05
CA GLY A 154 -4.31 -4.79 6.05
C GLY A 154 -4.00 -5.24 7.48
N LEU A 155 -4.25 -6.52 7.83
CA LEU A 155 -3.89 -7.07 9.13
C LEU A 155 -2.36 -7.09 9.36
N MET A 156 -1.57 -7.39 8.32
CA MET A 156 -0.10 -7.32 8.39
C MET A 156 0.39 -5.88 8.60
N LEU A 157 -0.28 -4.88 8.01
CA LEU A 157 0.02 -3.46 8.26
C LEU A 157 -0.31 -3.07 9.71
N VAL A 158 -1.44 -3.54 10.26
CA VAL A 158 -1.79 -3.34 11.68
C VAL A 158 -0.72 -3.96 12.59
N GLU A 159 -0.30 -5.19 12.32
CA GLU A 159 0.75 -5.86 13.09
C GLU A 159 2.08 -5.08 13.02
N ALA A 160 2.43 -4.55 11.87
CA ALA A 160 3.67 -3.78 11.68
C ALA A 160 3.69 -2.46 12.45
N LEU A 161 2.54 -1.78 12.56
CA LEU A 161 2.41 -0.44 13.20
C LEU A 161 2.02 -0.51 14.67
N LYS A 162 1.46 -1.62 15.12
CA LYS A 162 1.07 -1.89 16.51
C LYS A 162 1.73 -3.17 17.00
N ASP A 163 1.01 -4.26 16.95
CA ASP A 163 1.45 -5.58 17.38
C ASP A 163 0.49 -6.68 16.86
N LYS A 164 0.93 -7.91 17.01
CA LYS A 164 0.15 -9.08 16.61
C LYS A 164 -1.18 -9.21 17.38
N GLU A 165 -1.20 -8.88 18.67
CA GLU A 165 -2.41 -8.97 19.50
C GLU A 165 -3.51 -8.04 18.96
N THR A 166 -3.14 -6.82 18.57
CA THR A 166 -4.07 -5.87 17.94
C THR A 166 -4.57 -6.40 16.59
N ALA A 167 -3.69 -6.94 15.75
CA ALA A 167 -4.09 -7.53 14.47
C ALA A 167 -5.06 -8.71 14.67
N ASP A 168 -4.78 -9.63 15.60
CA ASP A 168 -5.63 -10.77 15.92
C ASP A 168 -7.01 -10.32 16.46
N ARG A 169 -7.05 -9.29 17.29
CA ARG A 169 -8.31 -8.71 17.79
C ARG A 169 -9.15 -8.11 16.66
N ILE A 170 -8.52 -7.40 15.71
CA ILE A 170 -9.22 -6.85 14.55
C ILE A 170 -9.73 -7.99 13.65
N ALA A 171 -8.92 -9.04 13.42
CA ALA A 171 -9.34 -10.21 12.65
C ALA A 171 -10.59 -10.89 13.25
N GLN A 172 -10.66 -11.01 14.59
CA GLN A 172 -11.85 -11.52 15.29
C GLN A 172 -13.07 -10.60 15.12
N GLN A 173 -12.88 -9.27 15.20
CA GLN A 173 -13.98 -8.30 15.04
C GLN A 173 -14.62 -8.35 13.66
N ILE A 174 -13.85 -8.57 12.60
CA ILE A 174 -14.36 -8.70 11.23
C ILE A 174 -14.79 -10.13 10.89
N VAL A 175 -14.70 -11.06 11.85
CA VAL A 175 -15.12 -12.48 11.70
C VAL A 175 -14.40 -13.17 10.53
N ILE A 176 -13.10 -12.92 10.36
CA ILE A 176 -12.30 -13.64 9.35
C ILE A 176 -12.20 -15.12 9.75
N ARG A 177 -12.40 -16.01 8.77
CA ARG A 177 -12.42 -17.47 8.95
C ARG A 177 -11.26 -18.13 8.22
#